data_e63086f9d85534f385370efb3a42d2b3
#
_entry.id   e63086f9d85534f385370efb3a42d2b3
#
_cell.length_a   1.000
_cell.length_b   1.000
_cell.length_c   1.000
_cell.angle_alpha   90.00
_cell.angle_beta   90.00
_cell.angle_gamma   90.00
#
_symmetry.space_group_name_H-M   'P 1'
#
loop_
_entity.id
_entity.type
_entity.pdbx_description
1 polymer ?
#
loop_
_entity_poly.entity_id
_entity_poly.type
_entity_poly.pdbx_seq_one_letter_code
_entity_poly.pdbx_strand_id
1 'polypeptide(L)'
;MIVHLLRHAKTEVFSNTGKDFDRKLAPKGHQQCLELKVLLSKVMGEETNIFSSSARRTRETAQFIFDEQKEILFFDELYLSGKNDLMTFISNREEAKEILMIGHNFGISELASYYAGKQILLKTGGFVSIDFPDFSVNELSASIGIIKANHRCTIDY
;
A
#
# COMPACT_ATOMS: atom_id res chain seq x y z
N MET A 1 -8.80 -14.52 -1.81
CA MET A 1 -8.42 -13.24 -1.15
C MET A 1 -7.28 -12.57 -1.93
N ILE A 2 -7.39 -11.28 -2.24
CA ILE A 2 -6.30 -10.53 -2.88
C ILE A 2 -5.84 -9.42 -1.95
N VAL A 3 -4.53 -9.30 -1.76
CA VAL A 3 -3.90 -8.22 -0.98
C VAL A 3 -2.96 -7.43 -1.89
N HIS A 4 -3.27 -6.16 -2.02
CA HIS A 4 -2.41 -5.19 -2.69
C HIS A 4 -1.66 -4.38 -1.64
N LEU A 5 -0.37 -4.27 -1.79
CA LEU A 5 0.50 -3.48 -0.91
C LEU A 5 1.18 -2.38 -1.73
N LEU A 6 0.98 -1.15 -1.30
CA LEU A 6 1.52 0.05 -1.95
C LEU A 6 2.32 0.87 -0.94
N ARG A 7 3.58 1.11 -1.20
CA ARG A 7 4.34 2.12 -0.48
C ARG A 7 4.00 3.50 -1.01
N HIS A 8 3.80 4.47 -0.12
CA HIS A 8 3.57 5.87 -0.50
C HIS A 8 4.56 6.37 -1.56
N ALA A 9 4.13 7.32 -2.38
CA ALA A 9 4.94 7.96 -3.40
C ALA A 9 6.06 8.84 -2.81
N LYS A 10 6.99 9.29 -3.64
CA LYS A 10 8.16 10.08 -3.24
C LYS A 10 7.77 11.37 -2.52
N THR A 11 8.46 11.65 -1.42
CA THR A 11 8.19 12.81 -0.55
C THR A 11 9.30 13.84 -0.58
N GLU A 12 8.96 15.06 -0.17
CA GLU A 12 9.96 16.04 0.26
C GLU A 12 10.73 15.50 1.47
N VAL A 13 11.99 15.98 1.64
CA VAL A 13 12.85 15.54 2.72
C VAL A 13 12.38 16.10 4.06
N PHE A 14 11.87 17.33 4.07
CA PHE A 14 11.41 18.04 5.27
C PHE A 14 9.95 18.44 5.17
N SER A 15 9.29 18.60 6.31
CA SER A 15 7.97 19.21 6.43
C SER A 15 8.07 20.62 7.01
N ASN A 16 7.02 21.44 6.79
CA ASN A 16 6.95 22.79 7.38
C ASN A 16 6.83 22.77 8.90
N THR A 17 6.33 21.69 9.48
CA THR A 17 6.20 21.49 10.94
C THR A 17 7.43 20.89 11.58
N GLY A 18 8.38 20.39 10.79
CA GLY A 18 9.54 19.60 11.25
C GLY A 18 9.20 18.14 11.58
N LYS A 19 7.92 17.73 11.52
CA LYS A 19 7.50 16.36 11.82
C LYS A 19 7.51 15.49 10.57
N ASP A 20 8.00 14.25 10.70
CA ASP A 20 7.96 13.26 9.61
C ASP A 20 6.53 12.96 9.12
N PHE A 21 5.58 12.91 10.03
CA PHE A 21 4.15 12.68 9.74
C PHE A 21 3.58 13.69 8.71
N ASP A 22 4.04 14.93 8.74
CA ASP A 22 3.55 16.04 7.93
C ASP A 22 4.30 16.24 6.60
N ARG A 23 5.22 15.35 6.25
CA ARG A 23 5.96 15.42 4.98
C ARG A 23 5.03 15.18 3.81
N LYS A 24 4.99 16.13 2.88
CA LYS A 24 4.16 16.07 1.65
C LYS A 24 4.87 15.33 0.52
N LEU A 25 4.12 15.01 -0.53
CA LEU A 25 4.69 14.48 -1.77
C LEU A 25 5.60 15.52 -2.45
N ALA A 26 6.70 15.02 -3.00
CA ALA A 26 7.56 15.76 -3.91
C ALA A 26 6.97 15.74 -5.34
N PRO A 27 7.42 16.62 -6.27
CA PRO A 27 6.97 16.60 -7.67
C PRO A 27 7.12 15.22 -8.34
N LYS A 28 8.20 14.50 -8.06
CA LYS A 28 8.37 13.10 -8.51
C LYS A 28 7.31 12.15 -7.95
N GLY A 29 6.87 12.39 -6.71
CA GLY A 29 5.79 11.61 -6.10
C GLY A 29 4.45 11.81 -6.83
N HIS A 30 4.13 13.02 -7.26
CA HIS A 30 2.95 13.28 -8.06
C HIS A 30 3.01 12.55 -9.41
N GLN A 31 4.17 12.49 -10.06
CA GLN A 31 4.37 11.74 -11.30
C GLN A 31 4.21 10.22 -11.07
N GLN A 32 4.74 9.70 -9.96
CA GLN A 32 4.50 8.30 -9.56
C GLN A 32 3.00 8.01 -9.36
N CYS A 33 2.26 8.92 -8.76
CA CYS A 33 0.80 8.75 -8.58
C CYS A 33 0.05 8.69 -9.91
N LEU A 34 0.45 9.45 -10.93
CA LEU A 34 -0.14 9.36 -12.27
C LEU A 34 0.09 7.99 -12.90
N GLU A 35 1.30 7.45 -12.79
CA GLU A 35 1.63 6.10 -13.26
C GLU A 35 0.82 5.03 -12.51
N LEU A 36 0.76 5.15 -11.18
CA LEU A 36 0.00 4.23 -10.32
C LEU A 36 -1.51 4.29 -10.60
N LYS A 37 -2.06 5.45 -10.88
CA LYS A 37 -3.49 5.59 -11.24
C LYS A 37 -3.84 4.73 -12.44
N VAL A 38 -3.02 4.74 -13.49
CA VAL A 38 -3.21 3.91 -14.68
C VAL A 38 -3.03 2.42 -14.38
N LEU A 39 -2.03 2.06 -13.58
CA LEU A 39 -1.79 0.67 -13.19
C LEU A 39 -2.95 0.12 -12.38
N LEU A 40 -3.32 0.82 -11.30
CA LEU A 40 -4.31 0.33 -10.34
C LEU A 40 -5.72 0.24 -10.94
N SER A 41 -6.06 1.12 -11.89
CA SER A 41 -7.32 1.01 -12.64
C SER A 41 -7.47 -0.29 -13.45
N LYS A 42 -6.35 -0.97 -13.75
CA LYS A 42 -6.33 -2.23 -14.50
C LYS A 42 -6.23 -3.47 -13.61
N VAL A 43 -5.69 -3.31 -12.40
CA VAL A 43 -5.32 -4.43 -11.51
C VAL A 43 -6.32 -4.62 -10.39
N MET A 44 -6.95 -3.53 -9.91
CA MET A 44 -7.88 -3.56 -8.78
C MET A 44 -9.31 -3.82 -9.22
N GLY A 45 -10.04 -4.58 -8.41
CA GLY A 45 -11.48 -4.74 -8.54
C GLY A 45 -12.26 -3.50 -8.11
N GLU A 46 -13.52 -3.41 -8.52
CA GLU A 46 -14.40 -2.28 -8.18
C GLU A 46 -14.69 -2.21 -6.67
N GLU A 47 -14.80 -3.36 -6.03
CA GLU A 47 -15.12 -3.50 -4.60
C GLU A 47 -13.89 -3.59 -3.69
N THR A 48 -12.71 -3.21 -4.17
CA THR A 48 -11.49 -3.21 -3.35
C THR A 48 -11.62 -2.26 -2.17
N ASN A 49 -11.40 -2.78 -0.96
CA ASN A 49 -11.35 -1.98 0.26
C ASN A 49 -9.98 -1.28 0.35
N ILE A 50 -9.98 0.04 0.49
CA ILE A 50 -8.76 0.85 0.50
C ILE A 50 -8.49 1.37 1.91
N PHE A 51 -7.37 0.94 2.49
CA PHE A 51 -6.89 1.36 3.80
C PHE A 51 -5.54 2.07 3.66
N SER A 52 -5.39 3.18 4.36
CA SER A 52 -4.18 3.98 4.29
C SER A 52 -3.77 4.48 5.68
N SER A 53 -2.47 4.58 5.90
CA SER A 53 -1.95 5.39 7.00
C SER A 53 -2.44 6.84 6.86
N SER A 54 -2.71 7.49 7.98
CA SER A 54 -3.17 8.88 8.03
C SER A 54 -2.06 9.92 7.86
N ALA A 55 -0.78 9.51 7.74
CA ALA A 55 0.32 10.43 7.45
C ALA A 55 0.07 11.19 6.13
N ARG A 56 0.55 12.43 6.07
CA ARG A 56 0.28 13.30 4.92
C ARG A 56 0.64 12.66 3.57
N ARG A 57 1.82 12.03 3.48
CA ARG A 57 2.29 11.40 2.24
C ARG A 57 1.44 10.24 1.75
N THR A 58 0.91 9.43 2.66
CA THR A 58 -0.01 8.33 2.29
C THR A 58 -1.38 8.85 1.93
N ARG A 59 -1.90 9.87 2.62
CA ARG A 59 -3.14 10.57 2.25
C ARG A 59 -3.04 11.16 0.85
N GLU A 60 -1.99 11.94 0.58
CA GLU A 60 -1.78 12.55 -0.74
C GLU A 60 -1.62 11.48 -1.81
N THR A 61 -0.85 10.39 -1.57
CA THR A 61 -0.74 9.27 -2.50
C THR A 61 -2.11 8.70 -2.86
N ALA A 62 -2.91 8.38 -1.85
CA ALA A 62 -4.26 7.82 -2.05
C ALA A 62 -5.17 8.79 -2.82
N GLN A 63 -5.22 10.05 -2.43
CA GLN A 63 -6.08 11.08 -3.03
C GLN A 63 -5.71 11.37 -4.50
N PHE A 64 -4.41 11.40 -4.83
CA PHE A 64 -3.97 11.61 -6.22
C PHE A 64 -4.22 10.40 -7.13
N ILE A 65 -4.26 9.19 -6.58
CA ILE A 65 -4.54 7.98 -7.35
C ILE A 65 -6.04 7.80 -7.59
N PHE A 66 -6.86 7.95 -6.54
CA PHE A 66 -8.27 7.52 -6.57
C PHE A 66 -9.27 8.67 -6.74
N ASP A 67 -8.84 9.92 -6.64
CA ASP A 67 -9.73 11.08 -6.59
C ASP A 67 -10.84 10.92 -5.51
N GLU A 68 -11.99 11.55 -5.70
CA GLU A 68 -13.13 11.45 -4.78
C GLU A 68 -14.05 10.25 -5.06
N GLN A 69 -13.73 9.41 -6.02
CA GLN A 69 -14.62 8.34 -6.51
C GLN A 69 -14.55 7.05 -5.67
N LYS A 70 -13.51 6.90 -4.87
CA LYS A 70 -13.30 5.71 -4.02
C LYS A 70 -13.29 6.10 -2.55
N GLU A 71 -13.98 5.31 -1.73
CA GLU A 71 -13.88 5.43 -0.29
C GLU A 71 -12.50 4.95 0.19
N ILE A 72 -11.80 5.82 0.90
CA ILE A 72 -10.49 5.52 1.48
C ILE A 72 -10.58 5.71 2.99
N LEU A 73 -10.27 4.68 3.74
CA LEU A 73 -10.26 4.72 5.20
C LEU A 73 -8.84 4.93 5.73
N PHE A 74 -8.66 6.00 6.51
CA PHE A 74 -7.38 6.41 7.06
C PHE A 74 -7.25 6.03 8.54
N PHE A 75 -6.10 5.45 8.91
CA PHE A 75 -5.83 4.97 10.26
C PHE A 75 -4.47 5.44 10.78
N ASP A 76 -4.46 6.02 11.97
CA ASP A 76 -3.21 6.46 12.63
C ASP A 76 -2.34 5.26 13.01
N GLU A 77 -2.96 4.14 13.37
CA GLU A 77 -2.26 2.89 13.72
C GLU A 77 -1.44 2.28 12.58
N LEU A 78 -1.70 2.68 11.34
CA LEU A 78 -0.92 2.24 10.17
C LEU A 78 0.32 3.09 9.93
N TYR A 79 0.52 4.18 10.68
CA TYR A 79 1.69 5.02 10.55
C TYR A 79 2.95 4.30 11.06
N LEU A 80 3.90 4.05 10.15
CA LEU A 80 5.16 3.34 10.41
C LEU A 80 5.00 1.97 11.08
N SER A 81 3.86 1.32 10.89
CA SER A 81 3.56 0.00 11.46
C SER A 81 4.51 -1.07 10.95
N GLY A 82 4.85 -2.00 11.82
CA GLY A 82 5.59 -3.19 11.47
C GLY A 82 4.72 -4.27 10.81
N LYS A 83 5.37 -5.29 10.27
CA LYS A 83 4.70 -6.42 9.59
C LYS A 83 3.57 -7.04 10.44
N ASN A 84 3.80 -7.30 11.72
CA ASN A 84 2.84 -7.99 12.57
C ASN A 84 1.57 -7.15 12.83
N ASP A 85 1.72 -5.83 13.00
CA ASP A 85 0.59 -4.92 13.18
C ASP A 85 -0.24 -4.86 11.89
N LEU A 86 0.42 -4.79 10.73
CA LEU A 86 -0.25 -4.83 9.43
C LEU A 86 -1.00 -6.15 9.21
N MET A 87 -0.43 -7.29 9.59
CA MET A 87 -1.09 -8.59 9.52
C MET A 87 -2.34 -8.62 10.41
N THR A 88 -2.23 -8.16 11.65
CA THR A 88 -3.35 -8.07 12.58
C THR A 88 -4.45 -7.14 12.04
N PHE A 89 -4.05 -5.99 11.49
CA PHE A 89 -5.00 -5.07 10.86
C PHE A 89 -5.77 -5.73 9.73
N ILE A 90 -5.09 -6.44 8.82
CA ILE A 90 -5.71 -7.15 7.70
C ILE A 90 -6.63 -8.27 8.19
N SER A 91 -6.18 -9.09 9.14
CA SER A 91 -6.95 -10.23 9.65
C SER A 91 -8.29 -9.83 10.29
N ASN A 92 -8.37 -8.62 10.81
CA ASN A 92 -9.62 -8.07 11.38
C ASN A 92 -10.63 -7.58 10.32
N ARG A 93 -10.36 -7.78 9.02
CA ARG A 93 -11.22 -7.36 7.90
C ARG A 93 -11.92 -8.57 7.26
N GLU A 94 -12.65 -9.34 8.07
CA GLU A 94 -13.21 -10.65 7.70
C GLU A 94 -14.10 -10.63 6.44
N GLU A 95 -14.82 -9.53 6.20
CA GLU A 95 -15.69 -9.38 5.03
C GLU A 95 -14.95 -8.99 3.75
N ALA A 96 -13.68 -8.60 3.85
CA ALA A 96 -12.93 -8.13 2.69
C ALA A 96 -12.46 -9.31 1.82
N LYS A 97 -12.73 -9.22 0.52
CA LYS A 97 -12.23 -10.16 -0.50
C LYS A 97 -11.02 -9.63 -1.24
N GLU A 98 -10.89 -8.32 -1.27
CA GLU A 98 -9.77 -7.62 -1.89
C GLU A 98 -9.46 -6.36 -1.08
N ILE A 99 -8.18 -6.18 -0.74
CA ILE A 99 -7.68 -5.07 0.08
C ILE A 99 -6.53 -4.39 -0.65
N LEU A 100 -6.54 -3.05 -0.69
CA LEU A 100 -5.35 -2.24 -0.93
C LEU A 100 -4.93 -1.57 0.37
N MET A 101 -3.67 -1.79 0.77
CA MET A 101 -3.05 -1.10 1.89
C MET A 101 -1.97 -0.15 1.40
N ILE A 102 -2.09 1.13 1.77
CA ILE A 102 -1.10 2.17 1.46
C ILE A 102 -0.34 2.50 2.74
N GLY A 103 0.96 2.21 2.74
CA GLY A 103 1.76 2.30 3.96
C GLY A 103 3.21 2.71 3.75
N HIS A 104 4.03 2.32 4.71
CA HIS A 104 5.42 2.75 4.87
C HIS A 104 6.38 1.58 4.93
N ASN A 105 7.63 1.78 4.49
CA ASN A 105 8.71 0.86 4.81
C ASN A 105 9.14 1.02 6.28
N PHE A 106 9.63 -0.05 6.93
CA PHE A 106 9.89 -1.37 6.30
C PHE A 106 8.71 -2.34 6.42
N GLY A 107 7.72 -2.08 7.25
CA GLY A 107 6.61 -2.98 7.53
C GLY A 107 5.92 -3.51 6.27
N ILE A 108 5.63 -2.65 5.29
CA ILE A 108 4.92 -3.06 4.07
C ILE A 108 5.78 -3.98 3.17
N SER A 109 7.10 -3.76 3.10
CA SER A 109 8.01 -4.63 2.36
C SER A 109 8.22 -5.98 3.06
N GLU A 110 8.30 -5.96 4.39
CA GLU A 110 8.37 -7.18 5.19
C GLU A 110 7.11 -8.03 5.07
N LEU A 111 5.93 -7.38 5.06
CA LEU A 111 4.66 -8.08 4.85
C LEU A 111 4.59 -8.70 3.46
N ALA A 112 4.96 -7.95 2.42
CA ALA A 112 5.03 -8.47 1.06
C ALA A 112 5.94 -9.68 0.95
N SER A 113 7.12 -9.60 1.56
CA SER A 113 8.10 -10.69 1.58
C SER A 113 7.58 -11.92 2.31
N TYR A 114 6.93 -11.72 3.45
CA TYR A 114 6.34 -12.78 4.26
C TYR A 114 5.26 -13.56 3.48
N TYR A 115 4.33 -12.85 2.87
CA TYR A 115 3.24 -13.47 2.10
C TYR A 115 3.72 -14.17 0.84
N ALA A 116 4.70 -13.61 0.14
CA ALA A 116 5.21 -14.15 -1.11
C ALA A 116 6.31 -15.23 -0.95
N GLY A 117 6.85 -15.40 0.25
CA GLY A 117 7.94 -16.35 0.51
C GLY A 117 9.26 -16.00 -0.18
N LYS A 118 9.46 -14.73 -0.55
CA LYS A 118 10.69 -14.24 -1.15
C LYS A 118 10.92 -12.77 -0.81
N GLN A 119 12.16 -12.32 -0.87
CA GLN A 119 12.50 -10.94 -0.55
C GLN A 119 11.87 -9.96 -1.54
N ILE A 120 11.09 -9.02 -1.02
CA ILE A 120 10.49 -7.89 -1.75
C ILE A 120 10.83 -6.61 -1.02
N LEU A 121 11.43 -5.66 -1.72
CA LEU A 121 11.68 -4.32 -1.21
C LEU A 121 10.93 -3.31 -2.09
N LEU A 122 9.86 -2.75 -1.55
CA LEU A 122 9.07 -1.73 -2.24
C LEU A 122 9.79 -0.37 -2.16
N LYS A 123 10.13 0.20 -3.30
CA LYS A 123 10.58 1.59 -3.40
C LYS A 123 9.38 2.55 -3.23
N THR A 124 9.60 3.85 -3.16
CA THR A 124 8.49 4.82 -3.15
C THR A 124 7.63 4.65 -4.40
N GLY A 125 6.31 4.56 -4.23
CA GLY A 125 5.40 4.20 -5.30
C GLY A 125 5.47 2.74 -5.74
N GLY A 126 6.25 1.91 -5.05
CA GLY A 126 6.32 0.47 -5.32
C GLY A 126 5.03 -0.23 -4.91
N PHE A 127 4.58 -1.14 -5.76
CA PHE A 127 3.31 -1.86 -5.62
C PHE A 127 3.50 -3.35 -5.85
N VAL A 128 2.82 -4.18 -5.07
CA VAL A 128 2.71 -5.61 -5.29
C VAL A 128 1.29 -6.08 -5.06
N SER A 129 0.80 -6.94 -5.93
CA SER A 129 -0.48 -7.65 -5.81
C SER A 129 -0.22 -9.12 -5.54
N ILE A 130 -0.81 -9.65 -4.48
CA ILE A 130 -0.64 -11.02 -4.01
C ILE A 130 -2.02 -11.67 -3.92
N ASP A 131 -2.19 -12.78 -4.61
CA ASP A 131 -3.40 -13.58 -4.59
C ASP A 131 -3.23 -14.78 -3.66
N PHE A 132 -4.27 -15.07 -2.91
CA PHE A 132 -4.37 -16.21 -2.00
C PHE A 132 -5.61 -17.02 -2.40
N PRO A 133 -5.52 -17.81 -3.48
CA PRO A 133 -6.64 -18.63 -3.91
C PRO A 133 -7.01 -19.61 -2.78
N ASP A 134 -8.30 -19.78 -2.57
CA ASP A 134 -8.86 -20.71 -1.57
C ASP A 134 -8.60 -20.36 -0.09
N PHE A 135 -8.03 -19.18 0.21
CA PHE A 135 -7.82 -18.69 1.57
C PHE A 135 -8.70 -17.47 1.87
N SER A 136 -9.25 -17.43 3.08
CA SER A 136 -9.88 -16.25 3.67
C SER A 136 -8.84 -15.34 4.31
N VAL A 137 -9.24 -14.12 4.68
CA VAL A 137 -8.34 -13.13 5.30
C VAL A 137 -7.69 -13.63 6.60
N ASN A 138 -8.38 -14.50 7.35
CA ASN A 138 -7.88 -15.05 8.62
C ASN A 138 -6.86 -16.18 8.44
N GLU A 139 -6.72 -16.72 7.23
CA GLU A 139 -5.85 -17.84 6.91
C GLU A 139 -4.55 -17.41 6.24
N LEU A 140 -4.36 -16.11 6.03
CA LEU A 140 -3.16 -15.59 5.36
C LEU A 140 -1.91 -15.84 6.20
N SER A 141 -0.95 -16.52 5.62
CA SER A 141 0.29 -16.92 6.30
C SER A 141 1.50 -16.86 5.38
N ALA A 142 2.66 -17.27 5.91
CA ALA A 142 3.92 -17.18 5.19
C ALA A 142 3.93 -18.03 3.92
N SER A 143 4.44 -17.45 2.85
CA SER A 143 4.81 -18.15 1.61
C SER A 143 3.67 -18.86 0.87
N ILE A 144 2.42 -18.50 1.14
CA ILE A 144 1.26 -19.07 0.44
C ILE A 144 0.69 -18.15 -0.64
N GLY A 145 1.14 -16.90 -0.68
CA GLY A 145 0.66 -15.90 -1.64
C GLY A 145 1.31 -16.06 -3.01
N ILE A 146 0.52 -15.86 -4.05
CA ILE A 146 0.96 -15.88 -5.45
C ILE A 146 1.04 -14.44 -5.96
N ILE A 147 2.23 -13.99 -6.35
CA ILE A 147 2.41 -12.65 -6.91
C ILE A 147 1.73 -12.58 -8.28
N LYS A 148 0.76 -11.68 -8.42
CA LYS A 148 0.05 -11.37 -9.66
C LYS A 148 0.65 -10.17 -10.39
N ALA A 149 1.12 -9.18 -9.64
CA ALA A 149 1.80 -8.01 -10.17
C ALA A 149 2.87 -7.54 -9.16
N ASN A 150 3.98 -7.06 -9.68
CA ASN A 150 5.02 -6.40 -8.89
C ASN A 150 5.54 -5.24 -9.73
N HIS A 151 5.27 -4.02 -9.30
CA HIS A 151 5.54 -2.81 -10.05
C HIS A 151 6.47 -1.88 -9.29
N ARG A 152 7.41 -1.34 -10.03
CA ARG A 152 8.28 -0.26 -9.61
C ARG A 152 8.06 0.91 -10.56
N CYS A 153 7.74 2.08 -10.02
CA CYS A 153 7.56 3.25 -10.85
C CYS A 153 8.79 3.55 -11.70
N THR A 154 8.58 4.01 -12.93
CA THR A 154 9.65 4.37 -13.86
C THR A 154 10.45 5.58 -13.35
N ILE A 155 9.80 6.46 -12.58
CA ILE A 155 10.42 7.60 -11.89
C ILE A 155 10.65 7.21 -10.43
N ASP A 156 11.86 6.74 -10.13
CA ASP A 156 12.18 6.11 -8.84
C ASP A 156 13.10 6.96 -7.94
N TYR A 157 13.64 8.09 -8.42
CA TYR A 157 14.61 8.91 -7.65
C TYR A 157 14.38 10.40 -7.74
#